data_1a6bdd2cd55a8b248b9153f27c13e10c
#
_entry.id   1a6bdd2cd55a8b248b9153f27c13e10c
#
_cell.length_a   1.000
_cell.length_b   1.000
_cell.length_c   1.000
_cell.angle_alpha   90.00
_cell.angle_beta   90.00
_cell.angle_gamma   90.00
#
_symmetry.space_group_name_H-M   'P 1'
#
loop_
_entity.id
_entity.type
_entity.pdbx_description
1 polymer ?
#
loop_
_entity_poly.entity_id
_entity_poly.type
_entity_poly.pdbx_seq_one_letter_code
_entity_poly.pdbx_strand_id
1 'polypeptide(L)'
;MRLILLILFLLGGCASPLGGRQISGRDWRAANLNGVPVLPGSSVTLRLEGGDRVSGSAGCNLYSGTYRLMSKEGIDFTTLTTTRKACAPQIMDQEQRFLSILEAVEGYSFYSDGSFSLVSPDGRAIRFRY
;
A
#
# COMPACT_ATOMS: atom_id res chain seq x y z
N MET A 1 -23.84 62.03 1.26
CA MET A 1 -23.13 61.03 2.03
C MET A 1 -23.41 59.66 1.42
N ARG A 2 -22.47 59.14 0.64
CA ARG A 2 -22.59 57.80 0.03
C ARG A 2 -21.80 56.82 0.89
N LEU A 3 -22.53 55.87 1.50
CA LEU A 3 -21.95 54.78 2.26
C LEU A 3 -21.43 53.74 1.25
N ILE A 4 -20.14 53.60 1.15
CA ILE A 4 -19.50 52.53 0.35
C ILE A 4 -19.42 51.31 1.26
N LEU A 5 -20.25 50.32 0.97
CA LEU A 5 -20.22 49.00 1.64
C LEU A 5 -19.08 48.20 1.02
N LEU A 6 -17.97 48.12 1.74
CA LEU A 6 -16.85 47.23 1.39
C LEU A 6 -17.26 45.79 1.72
N ILE A 7 -17.66 45.04 0.71
CA ILE A 7 -17.87 43.59 0.85
C ILE A 7 -16.50 42.93 0.82
N LEU A 8 -16.03 42.55 2.00
CA LEU A 8 -14.85 41.72 2.14
C LEU A 8 -15.20 40.30 1.67
N PHE A 9 -14.80 39.96 0.45
CA PHE A 9 -14.80 38.55 0.00
C PHE A 9 -13.70 37.80 0.74
N LEU A 10 -14.09 37.10 1.77
CA LEU A 10 -13.26 36.04 2.38
C LEU A 10 -13.20 34.90 1.37
N LEU A 11 -12.17 34.87 0.57
CA LEU A 11 -11.77 33.69 -0.19
C LEU A 11 -11.31 32.65 0.82
N GLY A 12 -12.25 31.86 1.31
CA GLY A 12 -11.97 30.63 1.99
C GLY A 12 -11.27 29.69 1.04
N GLY A 13 -9.95 29.76 0.99
CA GLY A 13 -9.16 28.75 0.32
C GLY A 13 -9.38 27.44 1.03
N CYS A 14 -10.16 26.53 0.44
CA CYS A 14 -10.08 25.12 0.77
C CYS A 14 -8.68 24.67 0.39
N ALA A 15 -7.76 24.76 1.33
CA ALA A 15 -6.53 24.03 1.26
C ALA A 15 -6.94 22.55 1.28
N SER A 16 -6.94 21.91 0.11
CA SER A 16 -6.99 20.46 0.06
C SER A 16 -5.76 19.96 0.81
N PRO A 17 -5.92 19.33 1.98
CA PRO A 17 -4.80 18.65 2.58
C PRO A 17 -4.51 17.49 1.65
N LEU A 18 -3.28 17.37 1.19
CA LEU A 18 -2.78 16.18 0.53
C LEU A 18 -2.67 16.27 -0.99
N GLY A 19 -1.58 16.82 -1.39
CA GLY A 19 -0.89 16.31 -2.56
C GLY A 19 -0.67 14.81 -2.40
N GLY A 20 -1.56 14.02 -2.92
CA GLY A 20 -1.30 12.80 -3.63
C GLY A 20 -0.62 11.59 -2.99
N ARG A 21 -0.48 11.49 -1.67
CA ARG A 21 0.07 10.27 -1.05
C ARG A 21 -1.05 9.35 -0.58
N GLN A 22 -1.79 8.85 -1.53
CA GLN A 22 -2.89 7.95 -1.25
C GLN A 22 -2.51 6.53 -1.64
N ILE A 23 -2.53 5.61 -0.66
CA ILE A 23 -2.25 4.19 -0.89
C ILE A 23 -3.43 3.51 -1.57
N SER A 24 -4.65 3.82 -1.15
CA SER A 24 -5.86 3.16 -1.63
C SER A 24 -6.24 3.57 -3.04
N GLY A 25 -6.91 2.68 -3.76
CA GLY A 25 -7.42 2.92 -5.10
C GLY A 25 -6.37 2.86 -6.22
N ARG A 26 -5.16 2.43 -5.92
CA ARG A 26 -4.06 2.27 -6.88
C ARG A 26 -3.58 0.84 -6.93
N ASP A 27 -3.03 0.44 -8.07
CA ASP A 27 -2.34 -0.83 -8.22
C ASP A 27 -0.85 -0.62 -7.96
N TRP A 28 -0.38 -1.23 -6.88
CA TRP A 28 1.02 -1.17 -6.48
C TRP A 28 1.76 -2.43 -6.90
N ARG A 29 3.00 -2.29 -7.34
CA ARG A 29 3.90 -3.41 -7.65
C ARG A 29 5.03 -3.46 -6.64
N ALA A 30 5.28 -4.62 -6.08
CA ALA A 30 6.44 -4.82 -5.23
C ALA A 30 7.72 -4.76 -6.09
N ALA A 31 8.66 -3.93 -5.69
CA ALA A 31 9.99 -3.84 -6.29
C ALA A 31 10.95 -4.82 -5.62
N ASN A 32 10.90 -4.92 -4.29
CA ASN A 32 11.70 -5.88 -3.53
C ASN A 32 10.97 -6.31 -2.26
N LEU A 33 11.40 -7.45 -1.76
CA LEU A 33 10.96 -8.05 -0.51
C LEU A 33 12.17 -8.11 0.42
N ASN A 34 12.15 -7.29 1.47
CA ASN A 34 13.26 -7.16 2.41
C ASN A 34 14.62 -6.96 1.71
N GLY A 35 14.65 -6.04 0.72
CA GLY A 35 15.82 -5.73 -0.07
C GLY A 35 16.13 -6.69 -1.23
N VAL A 36 15.46 -7.82 -1.34
CA VAL A 36 15.63 -8.78 -2.43
C VAL A 36 14.68 -8.43 -3.58
N PRO A 37 15.18 -8.15 -4.79
CA PRO A 37 14.33 -7.82 -5.92
C PRO A 37 13.33 -8.93 -6.24
N VAL A 38 12.14 -8.54 -6.66
CA VAL A 38 11.15 -9.49 -7.18
C VAL A 38 11.70 -10.15 -8.44
N LEU A 39 11.51 -11.46 -8.56
CA LEU A 39 12.01 -12.26 -9.67
C LEU A 39 11.48 -11.73 -11.02
N PRO A 40 12.34 -11.66 -12.05
CA PRO A 40 11.91 -11.30 -13.40
C PRO A 40 10.78 -12.20 -13.89
N GLY A 41 9.76 -11.59 -14.51
CA GLY A 41 8.59 -12.33 -15.00
C GLY A 41 7.57 -12.70 -13.94
N SER A 42 7.85 -12.43 -12.67
CA SER A 42 6.89 -12.56 -11.56
C SER A 42 6.26 -11.22 -11.23
N SER A 43 4.99 -11.20 -10.87
CA SER A 43 4.28 -10.01 -10.42
C SER A 43 3.80 -10.20 -9.00
N VAL A 44 4.25 -9.33 -8.11
CA VAL A 44 3.74 -9.23 -6.74
C VAL A 44 3.08 -7.87 -6.62
N THR A 45 1.79 -7.85 -6.34
CA THR A 45 0.98 -6.62 -6.38
C THR A 45 0.17 -6.44 -5.11
N LEU A 46 -0.24 -5.20 -4.88
CA LEU A 46 -1.11 -4.81 -3.77
C LEU A 46 -2.12 -3.79 -4.24
N ARG A 47 -3.38 -4.01 -3.90
CA ARG A 47 -4.44 -3.03 -4.08
C ARG A 47 -5.27 -2.94 -2.81
N LEU A 48 -5.36 -1.75 -2.26
CA LEU A 48 -6.27 -1.43 -1.16
C LEU A 48 -7.56 -0.89 -1.75
N GLU A 49 -8.64 -1.60 -1.53
CA GLU A 49 -9.97 -1.26 -2.06
C GLU A 49 -10.87 -0.68 -0.97
N GLY A 50 -12.00 -0.09 -1.38
CA GLY A 50 -13.04 0.32 -0.45
C GLY A 50 -13.58 -0.87 0.36
N GLY A 51 -14.14 -0.58 1.56
CA GLY A 51 -14.66 -1.62 2.44
C GLY A 51 -13.55 -2.41 3.15
N ASP A 52 -12.38 -1.79 3.34
CA ASP A 52 -11.25 -2.37 4.06
C ASP A 52 -10.72 -3.69 3.45
N ARG A 53 -10.82 -3.82 2.15
CA ARG A 53 -10.37 -5.01 1.43
C ARG A 53 -9.01 -4.79 0.79
N VAL A 54 -8.18 -5.82 0.88
CA VAL A 54 -6.90 -5.90 0.16
C VAL A 54 -6.93 -7.08 -0.81
N SER A 55 -6.31 -6.91 -1.95
CA SER A 55 -6.14 -7.97 -2.94
C SER A 55 -4.88 -7.77 -3.77
N GLY A 56 -4.46 -8.81 -4.45
CA GLY A 56 -3.33 -8.74 -5.35
C GLY A 56 -2.83 -10.12 -5.77
N SER A 57 -1.70 -10.11 -6.46
CA SER A 57 -0.91 -11.29 -6.80
C SER A 57 0.24 -11.44 -5.81
N ALA A 58 0.41 -12.65 -5.31
CA ALA A 58 1.54 -12.99 -4.42
C ALA A 58 2.76 -13.55 -5.20
N GLY A 59 2.65 -13.59 -6.51
CA GLY A 59 3.65 -14.15 -7.43
C GLY A 59 3.08 -15.30 -8.27
N CYS A 60 2.65 -16.36 -7.64
CA CYS A 60 1.93 -17.48 -8.26
C CYS A 60 0.43 -17.37 -8.03
N ASN A 61 0.05 -17.19 -6.76
CA ASN A 61 -1.34 -17.19 -6.33
C ASN A 61 -1.89 -15.77 -6.17
N LEU A 62 -3.20 -15.64 -6.31
CA LEU A 62 -3.93 -14.45 -5.93
C LEU A 62 -4.24 -14.52 -4.44
N TYR A 63 -4.15 -13.38 -3.77
CA TYR A 63 -4.53 -13.26 -2.37
C TYR A 63 -5.59 -12.19 -2.18
N SER A 64 -6.32 -12.30 -1.11
CA SER A 64 -7.26 -11.29 -0.64
C SER A 64 -7.39 -11.35 0.88
N GLY A 65 -7.87 -10.27 1.46
CA GLY A 65 -8.07 -10.16 2.89
C GLY A 65 -8.63 -8.83 3.28
N THR A 66 -8.39 -8.44 4.51
CA THR A 66 -8.78 -7.15 5.06
C THR A 66 -7.56 -6.38 5.54
N TYR A 67 -7.66 -5.06 5.53
CA TYR A 67 -6.64 -4.18 6.10
C TYR A 67 -7.30 -3.16 7.03
N ARG A 68 -6.51 -2.61 7.91
CA ARG A 68 -6.92 -1.54 8.81
C ARG A 68 -5.86 -0.47 8.84
N LEU A 69 -6.27 0.76 8.59
CA LEU A 69 -5.43 1.94 8.77
C LEU A 69 -5.58 2.47 10.19
N MET A 70 -4.48 2.77 10.82
CA MET A 70 -4.41 3.31 12.16
C MET A 70 -3.69 4.65 12.15
N SER A 71 -3.77 5.40 13.25
CA SER A 71 -3.02 6.65 13.41
C SER A 71 -1.51 6.41 13.31
N LYS A 72 -0.74 7.46 13.00
CA LYS A 72 0.73 7.45 12.94
C LYS A 72 1.31 6.45 11.93
N GLU A 73 0.73 6.43 10.72
CA GLU A 73 1.20 5.55 9.64
C GLU A 73 1.12 4.06 9.99
N GLY A 74 0.17 3.68 10.84
CA GLY A 74 -0.12 2.29 11.16
C GLY A 74 -1.00 1.64 10.09
N ILE A 75 -0.70 0.40 9.76
CA ILE A 75 -1.50 -0.46 8.89
C ILE A 75 -1.28 -1.90 9.29
N ASP A 76 -2.33 -2.69 9.33
CA ASP A 76 -2.23 -4.14 9.45
C ASP A 76 -3.11 -4.86 8.43
N PHE A 77 -2.79 -6.11 8.20
CA PHE A 77 -3.49 -7.00 7.27
C PHE A 77 -3.92 -8.25 8.01
N THR A 78 -5.18 -8.64 7.84
CA THR A 78 -5.74 -9.80 8.50
C THR A 78 -6.57 -10.65 7.54
N THR A 79 -6.84 -11.88 7.93
CA THR A 79 -7.71 -12.80 7.19
C THR A 79 -7.25 -12.99 5.75
N LEU A 80 -5.92 -13.10 5.54
CA LEU A 80 -5.37 -13.33 4.21
C LEU A 80 -5.67 -14.75 3.76
N THR A 81 -6.26 -14.85 2.58
CA THR A 81 -6.52 -16.12 1.89
C THR A 81 -5.88 -16.11 0.52
N THR A 82 -5.49 -17.27 0.03
CA THR A 82 -4.84 -17.42 -1.27
C THR A 82 -5.48 -18.53 -2.09
N THR A 83 -5.39 -18.40 -3.42
CA THR A 83 -5.57 -19.55 -4.30
C THR A 83 -4.45 -20.57 -4.08
N ARG A 84 -4.59 -21.78 -4.62
CA ARG A 84 -3.64 -22.88 -4.36
C ARG A 84 -3.12 -23.47 -5.66
N LYS A 85 -2.40 -22.67 -6.41
CA LYS A 85 -1.62 -23.14 -7.56
C LYS A 85 -0.22 -23.50 -7.11
N ALA A 86 0.40 -24.45 -7.82
CA ALA A 86 1.82 -24.75 -7.69
C ALA A 86 2.57 -24.17 -8.89
N CYS A 87 3.53 -23.33 -8.63
CA CYS A 87 4.46 -22.75 -9.60
C CYS A 87 5.87 -23.29 -9.36
N ALA A 88 6.86 -22.79 -10.11
CA ALA A 88 8.25 -23.16 -9.91
C ALA A 88 8.70 -22.87 -8.46
N PRO A 89 9.62 -23.66 -7.89
CA PRO A 89 10.01 -23.53 -6.48
C PRO A 89 10.47 -22.12 -6.09
N GLN A 90 11.19 -21.42 -6.95
CA GLN A 90 11.66 -20.06 -6.67
C GLN A 90 10.50 -19.08 -6.53
N ILE A 91 9.45 -19.23 -7.33
CA ILE A 91 8.24 -18.39 -7.27
C ILE A 91 7.49 -18.70 -5.98
N MET A 92 7.37 -19.97 -5.60
CA MET A 92 6.71 -20.34 -4.35
C MET A 92 7.46 -19.83 -3.11
N ASP A 93 8.79 -19.86 -3.12
CA ASP A 93 9.61 -19.31 -2.04
C ASP A 93 9.43 -17.78 -1.93
N GLN A 94 9.39 -17.09 -3.07
CA GLN A 94 9.11 -15.65 -3.09
C GLN A 94 7.72 -15.33 -2.56
N GLU A 95 6.70 -16.07 -2.98
CA GLU A 95 5.32 -15.92 -2.53
C GLU A 95 5.21 -16.09 -1.01
N GLN A 96 5.84 -17.11 -0.44
CA GLN A 96 5.83 -17.35 1.00
C GLN A 96 6.51 -16.22 1.76
N ARG A 97 7.62 -15.72 1.27
CA ARG A 97 8.28 -14.55 1.88
C ARG A 97 7.41 -13.31 1.84
N PHE A 98 6.77 -13.05 0.71
CA PHE A 98 5.85 -11.92 0.57
C PHE A 98 4.71 -12.00 1.57
N LEU A 99 4.00 -13.11 1.59
CA LEU A 99 2.85 -13.31 2.49
C LEU A 99 3.26 -13.27 3.96
N SER A 100 4.40 -13.85 4.30
CA SER A 100 4.95 -13.80 5.67
C SER A 100 5.24 -12.38 6.14
N ILE A 101 5.81 -11.54 5.28
CA ILE A 101 6.05 -10.14 5.62
C ILE A 101 4.72 -9.40 5.72
N LEU A 102 3.82 -9.59 4.76
CA LEU A 102 2.54 -8.89 4.72
C LEU A 102 1.71 -9.14 5.98
N GLU A 103 1.67 -10.37 6.45
CA GLU A 103 0.98 -10.74 7.70
C GLU A 103 1.58 -10.09 8.94
N ALA A 104 2.87 -9.77 8.91
CA ALA A 104 3.60 -9.17 10.03
C ALA A 104 3.64 -7.64 9.98
N VAL A 105 3.14 -7.02 8.91
CA VAL A 105 3.18 -5.56 8.73
C VAL A 105 2.37 -4.85 9.80
N GLU A 106 2.94 -3.79 10.37
CA GLU A 106 2.26 -2.89 11.31
C GLU A 106 2.37 -1.41 10.95
N GLY A 107 3.15 -1.09 9.92
CA GLY A 107 3.33 0.30 9.51
C GLY A 107 3.68 0.47 8.04
N TYR A 108 3.64 1.73 7.60
CA TYR A 108 4.05 2.11 6.25
C TYR A 108 4.82 3.42 6.27
N SER A 109 5.66 3.62 5.26
CA SER A 109 6.41 4.86 5.05
C SER A 109 6.41 5.24 3.59
N PHE A 110 6.15 6.52 3.29
CA PHE A 110 6.28 7.05 1.94
C PHE A 110 7.68 7.60 1.69
N TYR A 111 8.10 7.51 0.44
CA TYR A 111 9.33 8.11 -0.05
C TYR A 111 9.05 9.28 -0.99
N SER A 112 10.05 10.12 -1.22
CA SER A 112 9.93 11.32 -2.04
C SER A 112 9.63 11.01 -3.52
N ASP A 113 9.98 9.82 -4.00
CA ASP A 113 9.72 9.36 -5.37
C ASP A 113 8.28 8.83 -5.59
N GLY A 114 7.42 8.90 -4.57
CA GLY A 114 6.05 8.40 -4.63
C GLY A 114 5.88 6.92 -4.31
N SER A 115 6.98 6.18 -4.13
CA SER A 115 6.95 4.81 -3.63
C SER A 115 6.66 4.76 -2.13
N PHE A 116 6.30 3.59 -1.62
CA PHE A 116 6.18 3.38 -0.18
C PHE A 116 6.66 2.00 0.22
N SER A 117 6.93 1.83 1.50
CA SER A 117 7.21 0.53 2.10
C SER A 117 6.17 0.16 3.13
N LEU A 118 5.80 -1.11 3.15
CA LEU A 118 5.13 -1.75 4.28
C LEU A 118 6.20 -2.36 5.17
N VAL A 119 6.09 -2.14 6.47
CA VAL A 119 7.16 -2.48 7.42
C VAL A 119 6.59 -3.30 8.57
N SER A 120 7.28 -4.39 8.91
CA SER A 120 7.00 -5.19 10.10
C SER A 120 7.82 -4.69 11.31
N PRO A 121 7.43 -5.04 12.56
CA PRO A 121 8.15 -4.62 13.76
C PRO A 121 9.60 -5.10 13.82
N ASP A 122 9.91 -6.23 13.20
CA ASP A 122 11.27 -6.80 13.14
C ASP A 122 12.13 -6.18 12.02
N GLY A 123 11.62 -5.17 11.31
CA GLY A 123 12.35 -4.42 10.29
C GLY A 123 12.30 -5.01 8.88
N ARG A 124 11.56 -6.09 8.66
CA ARG A 124 11.32 -6.58 7.30
C ARG A 124 10.39 -5.62 6.56
N ALA A 125 10.64 -5.41 5.28
CA ALA A 125 9.88 -4.44 4.49
C ALA A 125 9.58 -4.95 3.08
N ILE A 126 8.46 -4.48 2.53
CA ILE A 126 8.13 -4.63 1.13
C ILE A 126 8.08 -3.25 0.50
N ARG A 127 8.90 -3.01 -0.53
CA ARG A 127 8.92 -1.76 -1.27
C ARG A 127 7.98 -1.83 -2.45
N PHE A 128 7.06 -0.88 -2.54
CA PHE A 128 6.08 -0.79 -3.62
C PHE A 128 6.28 0.45 -4.48
N ARG A 129 6.02 0.28 -5.76
CA ARG A 129 5.93 1.34 -6.78
C ARG A 129 4.66 1.16 -7.60
N TYR A 130 4.26 2.20 -8.36
CA TYR A 130 3.14 2.11 -9.30
C TYR A 130 3.52 2.70 -10.64
#